data_7ef14b04af59221870444c59a2216a33
#
_entry.id   7ef14b04af59221870444c59a2216a33
#
_cell.length_a   1.000
_cell.length_b   1.000
_cell.length_c   1.000
_cell.angle_alpha   90.00
_cell.angle_beta   90.00
_cell.angle_gamma   90.00
#
_symmetry.space_group_name_H-M   'P 1'
#
loop_
_entity.id
_entity.type
_entity.pdbx_description
1 polymer ?
#
loop_
_entity_poly.entity_id
_entity_poly.type
_entity_poly.pdbx_seq_one_letter_code
_entity_poly.pdbx_strand_id
1 'polypeptide(L)'
;FNVLGYMKSIEDAVSLLRGYGLSFWVFLQDLSQLKSAYPKWQTFLANSAKTFYGTDDYDTAKYVSDTLGKSTVEFETQNSGRNSGSGVSGGGGSMNRGRSSGSSQQFAGRELLTPDEVMRLGPTRPIVILKGEYPYQLTRINYLTDPEYAGMADPNPYYSA
;
A
#
# COMPACT_ATOMS: atom_id res chain seq x y z
N PHE A 1 -3.57 1.25 22.96
CA PHE A 1 -4.28 2.53 22.77
C PHE A 1 -5.80 2.35 22.84
N ASN A 2 -6.36 1.37 22.15
CA ASN A 2 -7.80 1.08 22.15
C ASN A 2 -8.37 0.75 23.57
N VAL A 3 -7.58 0.08 24.41
CA VAL A 3 -7.96 -0.29 25.78
C VAL A 3 -8.23 0.93 26.68
N LEU A 4 -7.64 2.10 26.38
CA LEU A 4 -7.86 3.33 27.14
C LEU A 4 -9.21 3.99 26.84
N GLY A 5 -9.92 3.54 25.80
CA GLY A 5 -11.17 4.14 25.34
C GLY A 5 -11.01 5.56 24.80
N TYR A 6 -12.12 6.27 24.65
CA TYR A 6 -12.11 7.65 24.18
C TYR A 6 -11.57 8.61 25.23
N MET A 7 -10.54 9.36 24.86
CA MET A 7 -9.94 10.40 25.70
C MET A 7 -9.95 11.73 24.93
N LYS A 8 -10.86 12.62 25.30
CA LYS A 8 -11.00 13.93 24.66
C LYS A 8 -9.69 14.73 24.73
N SER A 9 -8.96 14.65 25.83
CA SER A 9 -7.66 15.31 26.01
C SER A 9 -6.63 14.91 24.97
N ILE A 10 -6.64 13.64 24.54
CA ILE A 10 -5.76 13.14 23.48
C ILE A 10 -6.22 13.64 22.12
N GLU A 11 -7.53 13.64 21.84
CA GLU A 11 -8.07 14.16 20.58
C GLU A 11 -7.73 15.64 20.39
N ASP A 12 -7.89 16.44 21.44
CA ASP A 12 -7.54 17.87 21.41
C ASP A 12 -6.01 18.07 21.32
N ALA A 13 -5.25 17.25 22.04
CA ALA A 13 -3.78 17.34 22.09
C ALA A 13 -3.10 17.03 20.76
N VAL A 14 -3.59 16.07 19.97
CA VAL A 14 -2.98 15.69 18.67
C VAL A 14 -2.79 16.89 17.74
N SER A 15 -3.68 17.86 17.80
CA SER A 15 -3.57 19.10 17.01
C SER A 15 -2.61 20.12 17.61
N LEU A 16 -2.42 20.13 18.92
CA LEU A 16 -1.69 21.16 19.66
C LEU A 16 -0.26 20.77 20.04
N LEU A 17 -0.01 19.48 20.31
CA LEU A 17 1.27 18.97 20.84
C LEU A 17 2.48 19.32 19.96
N ARG A 18 2.27 19.39 18.65
CA ARG A 18 3.34 19.76 17.70
C ARG A 18 3.93 21.15 17.99
N GLY A 19 3.10 22.09 18.40
CA GLY A 19 3.55 23.44 18.78
C GLY A 19 4.39 23.50 20.06
N TYR A 20 4.28 22.47 20.91
CA TYR A 20 5.01 22.37 22.18
C TYR A 20 6.24 21.44 22.11
N GLY A 21 6.62 20.99 20.90
CA GLY A 21 7.76 20.08 20.72
C GLY A 21 7.54 18.67 21.27
N LEU A 22 6.30 18.30 21.56
CA LEU A 22 5.95 16.97 22.04
C LEU A 22 5.65 16.02 20.88
N SER A 23 6.23 14.81 20.92
CA SER A 23 5.94 13.71 19.98
C SER A 23 5.03 12.69 20.64
N PHE A 24 3.95 12.35 19.95
CA PHE A 24 2.98 11.37 20.40
C PHE A 24 3.03 10.14 19.49
N TRP A 25 3.29 8.97 20.07
CA TRP A 25 3.38 7.71 19.35
C TRP A 25 2.16 6.85 19.66
N VAL A 26 1.40 6.49 18.63
CA VAL A 26 0.21 5.66 18.73
C VAL A 26 0.46 4.35 18.01
N PHE A 27 0.24 3.24 18.70
CA PHE A 27 0.31 1.89 18.14
C PHE A 27 -1.09 1.32 18.06
N LEU A 28 -1.47 0.86 16.88
CA LEU A 28 -2.76 0.28 16.55
C LEU A 28 -2.55 -1.04 15.82
N GLN A 29 -3.47 -1.98 15.97
CA GLN A 29 -3.48 -3.20 15.17
C GLN A 29 -4.03 -2.92 13.76
N ASP A 30 -5.10 -2.11 13.70
CA ASP A 30 -5.77 -1.71 12.48
C ASP A 30 -6.43 -0.31 12.64
N LEU A 31 -6.92 0.24 11.52
CA LEU A 31 -7.61 1.52 11.54
C LEU A 31 -9.01 1.46 12.15
N SER A 32 -9.63 0.29 12.24
CA SER A 32 -10.96 0.13 12.82
C SER A 32 -10.94 0.48 14.31
N GLN A 33 -9.85 0.18 15.00
CA GLN A 33 -9.65 0.56 16.40
C GLN A 33 -9.65 2.09 16.60
N LEU A 34 -9.02 2.82 15.69
CA LEU A 34 -8.99 4.28 15.75
C LEU A 34 -10.37 4.87 15.41
N LYS A 35 -11.01 4.33 14.36
CA LYS A 35 -12.35 4.76 13.92
C LYS A 35 -13.41 4.53 14.99
N SER A 36 -13.34 3.41 15.70
CA SER A 36 -14.30 3.10 16.76
C SER A 36 -14.12 3.94 18.03
N ALA A 37 -12.87 4.31 18.35
CA ALA A 37 -12.56 5.06 19.56
C ALA A 37 -12.70 6.57 19.38
N TYR A 38 -12.40 7.11 18.20
CA TYR A 38 -12.32 8.56 17.99
C TYR A 38 -13.16 9.03 16.79
N PRO A 39 -14.20 9.86 17.00
CA PRO A 39 -15.01 10.43 15.92
C PRO A 39 -14.18 11.21 14.89
N LYS A 40 -13.12 11.90 15.33
CA LYS A 40 -12.21 12.67 14.48
C LYS A 40 -10.93 11.91 14.13
N TRP A 41 -11.02 10.61 13.90
CA TRP A 41 -9.89 9.74 13.59
C TRP A 41 -9.04 10.23 12.40
N GLN A 42 -9.66 10.90 11.41
CA GLN A 42 -8.95 11.44 10.26
C GLN A 42 -7.90 12.50 10.66
N THR A 43 -8.18 13.27 11.73
CA THR A 43 -7.25 14.29 12.25
C THR A 43 -5.95 13.66 12.76
N PHE A 44 -6.05 12.49 13.38
CA PHE A 44 -4.86 11.72 13.80
C PHE A 44 -4.00 11.36 12.60
N LEU A 45 -4.61 10.82 11.55
CA LEU A 45 -3.89 10.41 10.33
C LEU A 45 -3.33 11.59 9.54
N ALA A 46 -4.08 12.70 9.47
CA ALA A 46 -3.64 13.89 8.74
C ALA A 46 -2.43 14.59 9.39
N ASN A 47 -2.30 14.48 10.71
CA ASN A 47 -1.26 15.16 11.48
C ASN A 47 -0.09 14.27 11.91
N SER A 48 -0.08 13.00 11.50
CA SER A 48 0.96 12.04 11.88
C SER A 48 1.80 11.56 10.69
N ALA A 49 3.04 11.20 10.97
CA ALA A 49 3.78 10.24 10.18
C ALA A 49 3.18 8.85 10.42
N LYS A 50 3.02 8.06 9.38
CA LYS A 50 2.36 6.75 9.45
C LYS A 50 3.33 5.65 9.03
N THR A 51 3.43 4.60 9.84
CA THR A 51 4.20 3.41 9.50
C THR A 51 3.30 2.19 9.58
N PHE A 52 3.20 1.46 8.48
CA PHE A 52 2.40 0.24 8.36
C PHE A 52 3.34 -0.96 8.27
N TYR A 53 3.26 -1.86 9.25
CA TYR A 53 4.09 -3.08 9.33
C TYR A 53 3.42 -4.33 8.74
N GLY A 54 2.36 -4.14 7.99
CA GLY A 54 1.48 -5.18 7.48
C GLY A 54 0.12 -5.13 8.18
N THR A 55 -0.89 -5.68 7.52
CA THR A 55 -2.24 -5.74 8.06
C THR A 55 -3.00 -6.86 7.38
N ASP A 56 -3.86 -7.54 8.12
CA ASP A 56 -4.85 -8.49 7.60
C ASP A 56 -6.24 -7.84 7.46
N ASP A 57 -6.37 -6.56 7.89
CA ASP A 57 -7.59 -5.79 7.75
C ASP A 57 -7.66 -5.12 6.37
N TYR A 58 -8.70 -5.48 5.59
CA TYR A 58 -8.89 -4.98 4.23
C TYR A 58 -9.08 -3.45 4.18
N ASP A 59 -9.79 -2.86 5.13
CA ASP A 59 -10.04 -1.41 5.16
C ASP A 59 -8.75 -0.63 5.41
N THR A 60 -7.87 -1.15 6.27
CA THR A 60 -6.54 -0.59 6.48
C THR A 60 -5.68 -0.74 5.23
N ALA A 61 -5.67 -1.93 4.62
CA ALA A 61 -4.94 -2.18 3.37
C ALA A 61 -5.41 -1.27 2.23
N LYS A 62 -6.74 -1.10 2.12
CA LYS A 62 -7.33 -0.19 1.14
C LYS A 62 -6.93 1.27 1.39
N TYR A 63 -6.94 1.72 2.64
CA TYR A 63 -6.48 3.06 3.00
C TYR A 63 -5.02 3.30 2.60
N VAL A 64 -4.15 2.31 2.82
CA VAL A 64 -2.73 2.38 2.41
C VAL A 64 -2.63 2.46 0.89
N SER A 65 -3.30 1.57 0.17
CA SER A 65 -3.32 1.55 -1.31
C SER A 65 -3.78 2.89 -1.90
N ASP A 66 -4.91 3.42 -1.41
CA ASP A 66 -5.45 4.71 -1.86
C ASP A 66 -4.48 5.87 -1.57
N THR A 67 -3.78 5.81 -0.43
CA THR A 67 -2.81 6.85 -0.02
C THR A 67 -1.52 6.79 -0.83
N LEU A 68 -1.09 5.60 -1.27
CA LEU A 68 0.07 5.42 -2.15
C LEU A 68 -0.17 5.99 -3.55
N GLY A 69 -1.43 6.02 -4.00
CA GLY A 69 -1.81 6.55 -5.30
C GLY A 69 -1.63 5.55 -6.44
N LYS A 70 -1.60 6.10 -7.67
CA LYS A 70 -1.58 5.31 -8.90
C LYS A 70 -0.35 5.62 -9.72
N SER A 71 0.13 4.61 -10.46
CA SER A 71 1.15 4.73 -11.50
C SER A 71 0.55 4.42 -12.86
N THR A 72 1.09 5.03 -13.90
CA THR A 72 0.73 4.70 -15.27
C THR A 72 1.51 3.47 -15.69
N VAL A 73 0.80 2.42 -16.10
CA VAL A 73 1.38 1.21 -16.66
C VAL A 73 1.06 1.15 -18.14
N GLU A 74 2.06 0.84 -18.95
CA GLU A 74 1.94 0.64 -20.38
C GLU A 74 1.63 -0.83 -20.65
N PHE A 75 0.57 -1.08 -21.42
CA PHE A 75 0.20 -2.40 -21.90
C PHE A 75 0.32 -2.44 -23.41
N GLU A 76 1.03 -3.40 -23.93
CA GLU A 76 1.05 -3.72 -25.36
C GLU A 76 -0.02 -4.77 -25.65
N THR A 77 -1.05 -4.38 -26.38
CA THR A 77 -2.10 -5.30 -26.81
C THR A 77 -1.82 -5.71 -28.26
N GLN A 78 -1.48 -6.98 -28.45
CA GLN A 78 -1.35 -7.56 -29.78
C GLN A 78 -2.73 -8.00 -30.28
N ASN A 79 -3.24 -7.31 -31.28
CA ASN A 79 -4.48 -7.67 -31.96
C ASN A 79 -4.14 -8.50 -33.21
N SER A 80 -4.38 -9.80 -33.20
CA SER A 80 -4.30 -10.64 -34.37
C SER A 80 -5.71 -10.93 -34.92
N GLY A 81 -6.12 -10.19 -35.93
CA GLY A 81 -7.36 -10.45 -36.64
C GLY A 81 -7.15 -11.41 -37.81
N ARG A 82 -7.81 -12.57 -37.80
CA ARG A 82 -7.99 -13.42 -38.96
C ARG A 82 -9.32 -13.10 -39.61
N ASN A 83 -9.28 -12.48 -40.77
CA ASN A 83 -10.49 -12.28 -41.57
C ASN A 83 -10.51 -13.30 -42.72
N SER A 84 -11.42 -14.28 -42.65
CA SER A 84 -11.70 -15.21 -43.73
C SER A 84 -13.08 -14.88 -44.31
N GLY A 85 -13.11 -14.09 -45.37
CA GLY A 85 -14.31 -13.83 -46.13
C GLY A 85 -14.37 -14.73 -47.38
N SER A 86 -15.32 -15.65 -47.44
CA SER A 86 -15.67 -16.36 -48.67
C SER A 86 -16.85 -15.67 -49.31
N GLY A 87 -16.59 -14.86 -50.31
CA GLY A 87 -17.63 -14.29 -51.18
C GLY A 87 -17.75 -15.15 -52.44
N VAL A 88 -18.89 -15.82 -52.63
CA VAL A 88 -19.23 -16.47 -53.91
C VAL A 88 -20.10 -15.50 -54.69
N SER A 89 -19.53 -14.87 -55.70
CA SER A 89 -20.28 -14.17 -56.73
C SER A 89 -19.78 -14.61 -58.09
N GLY A 90 -20.70 -15.12 -58.90
CA GLY A 90 -20.57 -15.73 -60.22
C GLY A 90 -19.28 -15.49 -60.99
N GLY A 91 -18.46 -16.55 -61.17
CA GLY A 91 -17.42 -16.59 -62.18
C GLY A 91 -16.04 -16.12 -61.77
N GLY A 92 -15.44 -16.62 -60.72
CA GLY A 92 -14.03 -16.39 -60.38
C GLY A 92 -13.80 -16.34 -58.89
N GLY A 93 -13.37 -17.42 -58.27
CA GLY A 93 -13.08 -17.49 -56.85
C GLY A 93 -11.77 -16.76 -56.51
N SER A 94 -11.85 -15.62 -55.82
CA SER A 94 -10.70 -14.95 -55.23
C SER A 94 -10.73 -15.25 -53.73
N MET A 95 -9.77 -16.01 -53.24
CA MET A 95 -9.50 -16.20 -51.80
C MET A 95 -8.58 -15.09 -51.35
N ASN A 96 -9.14 -14.13 -50.62
CA ASN A 96 -8.32 -13.11 -49.96
C ASN A 96 -8.09 -13.50 -48.51
N ARG A 97 -6.87 -13.95 -48.18
CA ARG A 97 -6.40 -14.19 -46.80
C ARG A 97 -5.63 -12.96 -46.32
N GLY A 98 -6.33 -12.06 -45.68
CA GLY A 98 -5.71 -10.92 -44.99
C GLY A 98 -5.32 -11.28 -43.57
N ARG A 99 -4.04 -11.19 -43.25
CA ARG A 99 -3.52 -11.25 -41.91
C ARG A 99 -3.15 -9.83 -41.51
N SER A 100 -3.89 -9.23 -40.60
CA SER A 100 -3.50 -7.94 -40.02
C SER A 100 -3.02 -8.19 -38.59
N SER A 101 -1.75 -7.86 -38.34
CA SER A 101 -1.19 -7.79 -36.98
C SER A 101 -0.98 -6.30 -36.68
N GLY A 102 -1.69 -5.79 -35.65
CA GLY A 102 -1.49 -4.45 -35.13
C GLY A 102 -1.13 -4.55 -33.65
N SER A 103 -0.07 -3.89 -33.22
CA SER A 103 0.17 -3.65 -31.80
C SER A 103 -0.34 -2.26 -31.46
N SER A 104 -1.15 -2.14 -30.42
CA SER A 104 -1.55 -0.86 -29.87
C SER A 104 -1.05 -0.75 -28.44
N GLN A 105 -0.35 0.35 -28.14
CA GLN A 105 0.07 0.70 -26.78
C GLN A 105 -1.12 1.36 -26.08
N GLN A 106 -1.49 0.82 -24.94
CA GLN A 106 -2.54 1.39 -24.09
C GLN A 106 -1.93 1.73 -22.73
N PHE A 107 -2.25 2.93 -22.24
CA PHE A 107 -1.85 3.38 -20.91
C PHE A 107 -3.02 3.24 -19.96
N ALA A 108 -2.82 2.54 -18.87
CA ALA A 108 -3.82 2.44 -17.80
C ALA A 108 -3.22 2.84 -16.46
N GLY A 109 -4.00 3.56 -15.64
CA GLY A 109 -3.62 3.85 -14.27
C GLY A 109 -3.80 2.61 -13.41
N ARG A 110 -2.71 2.12 -12.80
CA ARG A 110 -2.74 1.04 -11.82
C ARG A 110 -2.37 1.60 -10.44
N GLU A 111 -2.99 1.13 -9.38
CA GLU A 111 -2.56 1.40 -8.02
C GLU A 111 -1.11 0.94 -7.83
N LEU A 112 -0.28 1.75 -7.14
CA LEU A 112 1.12 1.41 -6.86
C LEU A 112 1.22 0.07 -6.14
N LEU A 113 0.35 -0.15 -5.16
CA LEU A 113 0.09 -1.44 -4.52
C LEU A 113 -1.41 -1.58 -4.37
N THR A 114 -1.97 -2.67 -4.83
CA THR A 114 -3.38 -3.00 -4.60
C THR A 114 -3.59 -3.42 -3.14
N PRO A 115 -4.81 -3.35 -2.59
CA PRO A 115 -5.08 -3.73 -1.20
C PRO A 115 -4.60 -5.15 -0.86
N ASP A 116 -4.74 -6.11 -1.77
CA ASP A 116 -4.27 -7.48 -1.59
C ASP A 116 -2.73 -7.58 -1.62
N GLU A 117 -2.05 -6.75 -2.40
CA GLU A 117 -0.59 -6.64 -2.39
C GLU A 117 -0.10 -6.05 -1.06
N VAL A 118 -0.77 -5.04 -0.52
CA VAL A 118 -0.47 -4.47 0.81
C VAL A 118 -0.61 -5.53 1.91
N MET A 119 -1.68 -6.32 1.89
CA MET A 119 -1.89 -7.40 2.87
C MET A 119 -0.79 -8.47 2.81
N ARG A 120 -0.18 -8.71 1.64
CA ARG A 120 0.90 -9.69 1.45
C ARG A 120 2.30 -9.19 1.77
N LEU A 121 2.50 -7.89 2.00
CA LEU A 121 3.83 -7.34 2.29
C LEU A 121 4.46 -7.90 3.57
N GLY A 122 3.65 -8.25 4.54
CA GLY A 122 4.10 -8.74 5.84
C GLY A 122 4.88 -7.68 6.65
N PRO A 123 5.28 -8.03 7.88
CA PRO A 123 5.88 -7.06 8.82
C PRO A 123 7.34 -6.73 8.52
N THR A 124 7.98 -7.41 7.56
CA THR A 124 9.40 -7.18 7.19
C THR A 124 9.59 -6.04 6.21
N ARG A 125 8.51 -5.61 5.56
CA ARG A 125 8.52 -4.54 4.54
C ARG A 125 7.55 -3.42 4.92
N PRO A 126 7.83 -2.64 5.97
CA PRO A 126 6.97 -1.55 6.38
C PRO A 126 6.89 -0.46 5.32
N ILE A 127 5.69 0.13 5.20
CA ILE A 127 5.44 1.31 4.38
C ILE A 127 5.39 2.52 5.31
N VAL A 128 6.20 3.54 5.00
CA VAL A 128 6.22 4.82 5.73
C VAL A 128 5.66 5.91 4.86
N ILE A 129 4.70 6.65 5.40
CA ILE A 129 4.06 7.78 4.74
C ILE A 129 4.26 9.02 5.58
N LEU A 130 5.04 9.95 5.06
CA LEU A 130 5.30 11.25 5.65
C LEU A 130 4.50 12.33 4.94
N LYS A 131 4.15 13.39 5.66
CA LYS A 131 3.41 14.50 5.08
C LYS A 131 4.30 15.32 4.14
N GLY A 132 3.88 15.41 2.88
CA GLY A 132 4.59 16.18 1.86
C GLY A 132 5.75 15.45 1.18
N GLU A 133 5.91 14.16 1.46
CA GLU A 133 6.95 13.32 0.86
C GLU A 133 6.33 12.13 0.12
N TYR A 134 7.11 11.53 -0.77
CA TYR A 134 6.75 10.25 -1.38
C TYR A 134 6.76 9.14 -0.34
N PRO A 135 5.89 8.15 -0.46
CA PRO A 135 5.90 6.99 0.43
C PRO A 135 7.21 6.20 0.29
N TYR A 136 7.68 5.64 1.40
CA TYR A 136 8.87 4.79 1.45
C TYR A 136 8.45 3.36 1.79
N GLN A 137 8.99 2.39 1.06
CA GLN A 137 9.02 1.01 1.49
C GLN A 137 10.38 0.70 2.09
N LEU A 138 10.40 0.30 3.36
CA LEU A 138 11.62 0.04 4.10
C LEU A 138 11.79 -1.46 4.36
N THR A 139 12.98 -1.86 4.77
CA THR A 139 13.25 -3.19 5.32
C THR A 139 13.36 -3.07 6.83
N ARG A 140 12.61 -3.90 7.56
CA ARG A 140 12.67 -3.92 9.02
C ARG A 140 13.98 -4.52 9.49
N ILE A 141 14.71 -3.77 10.29
CA ILE A 141 15.90 -4.24 10.97
C ILE A 141 15.49 -5.17 12.14
N ASN A 142 16.17 -6.30 12.25
CA ASN A 142 16.03 -7.16 13.42
C ASN A 142 17.25 -6.97 14.32
N TYR A 143 17.10 -6.21 15.38
CA TYR A 143 18.16 -5.89 16.32
C TYR A 143 18.85 -7.09 16.98
N LEU A 144 18.20 -8.26 16.99
CA LEU A 144 18.78 -9.49 17.54
C LEU A 144 19.76 -10.18 16.58
N THR A 145 19.60 -9.98 15.28
CA THR A 145 20.37 -10.70 14.24
C THR A 145 21.20 -9.78 13.37
N ASP A 146 20.95 -8.49 13.41
CA ASP A 146 21.68 -7.51 12.62
C ASP A 146 23.06 -7.26 13.24
N PRO A 147 24.14 -7.38 12.46
CA PRO A 147 25.51 -7.20 12.96
C PRO A 147 25.76 -5.82 13.59
N GLU A 148 25.08 -4.78 13.13
CA GLU A 148 25.22 -3.41 13.65
C GLU A 148 24.73 -3.29 15.10
N TYR A 149 23.77 -4.11 15.49
CA TYR A 149 23.17 -4.10 16.84
C TYR A 149 23.63 -5.26 17.72
N ALA A 150 24.49 -6.14 17.17
CA ALA A 150 25.00 -7.29 17.91
C ALA A 150 25.80 -6.84 19.14
N GLY A 151 25.43 -7.33 20.30
CA GLY A 151 26.10 -7.00 21.57
C GLY A 151 25.63 -5.70 22.24
N MET A 152 24.67 -4.96 21.66
CA MET A 152 24.08 -3.78 22.30
C MET A 152 23.03 -4.12 23.37
N ALA A 153 22.47 -5.33 23.35
CA ALA A 153 21.53 -5.80 24.34
C ALA A 153 22.18 -6.78 25.30
N ASP A 154 21.95 -6.63 26.60
CA ASP A 154 22.35 -7.60 27.60
C ASP A 154 21.61 -8.92 27.40
N PRO A 155 22.22 -10.07 27.79
CA PRO A 155 21.53 -11.35 27.79
C PRO A 155 20.26 -11.28 28.63
N ASN A 156 19.16 -11.86 28.11
CA ASN A 156 17.91 -11.86 28.85
C ASN A 156 18.07 -12.72 30.13
N PRO A 157 17.92 -12.16 31.35
CA PRO A 157 18.15 -12.89 32.60
C PRO A 157 17.15 -14.02 32.81
N TYR A 158 16.03 -14.04 32.07
CA TYR A 158 15.01 -15.10 32.19
C TYR A 158 15.21 -16.24 31.19
N TYR A 159 16.13 -16.12 30.26
CA TYR A 159 16.48 -17.13 29.28
C TYR A 159 18.00 -17.32 29.26
N SER A 160 18.51 -18.03 30.26
CA SER A 160 19.84 -18.61 30.20
C SER A 160 19.80 -19.79 29.23
N ALA A 161 20.58 -19.70 28.15
CA ALA A 161 20.81 -20.80 27.21
C ALA A 161 21.49 -21.99 27.90
#